data_ae920734a0243488195182b6d6e88747
#
_entry.id   ae920734a0243488195182b6d6e88747
#
_cell.length_a   1.000
_cell.length_b   1.000
_cell.length_c   1.000
_cell.angle_alpha   90.00
_cell.angle_beta   90.00
_cell.angle_gamma   90.00
#
_symmetry.space_group_name_H-M   'P 1'
#
loop_
_entity.id
_entity.type
_entity.pdbx_description
1 polymer ?
#
loop_
_entity_poly.entity_id
_entity_poly.type
_entity_poly.pdbx_seq_one_letter_code
_entity_poly.pdbx_strand_id
1 'polypeptide(L)'
;MPSAGSSELAGYVTDVPYVYGFKPMLAPAWLDLVAVLGGVSPPARNTGFAWCDLGCGQGVTAAILAATHPTGTFHGIDAMPAHIEHAARLAGEADAPNAHFHATDFAAARLLPLPRFDYIVAHGVYSWVDRPVRAELRRFIDGHLKSGGLVYVSYNALPGWTGDLPFQHLVRELVADLPGNSAARFAAAAAARG
;
A
#
# COMPACT_ATOMS: atom_id res chain seq x y z
N MET A 1 -4.80 18.02 -30.81
CA MET A 1 -4.44 16.78 -30.07
C MET A 1 -5.06 16.90 -28.69
N PRO A 2 -6.07 16.12 -28.31
CA PRO A 2 -6.64 16.17 -26.98
C PRO A 2 -5.63 15.54 -26.00
N SER A 3 -5.32 16.28 -24.93
CA SER A 3 -4.51 15.81 -23.81
C SER A 3 -5.18 14.59 -23.18
N ALA A 4 -4.45 13.50 -23.04
CA ALA A 4 -4.87 12.36 -22.27
C ALA A 4 -5.16 12.82 -20.83
N GLY A 5 -6.44 12.81 -20.46
CA GLY A 5 -6.88 13.13 -19.12
C GLY A 5 -6.30 12.10 -18.16
N SER A 6 -5.48 12.56 -17.23
CA SER A 6 -5.21 11.82 -16.00
C SER A 6 -6.55 11.62 -15.31
N SER A 7 -7.04 10.38 -15.26
CA SER A 7 -8.15 10.02 -14.38
C SER A 7 -7.64 10.21 -12.95
N GLU A 8 -7.94 11.36 -12.35
CA GLU A 8 -7.73 11.56 -10.93
C GLU A 8 -8.61 10.51 -10.21
N LEU A 9 -7.97 9.50 -9.67
CA LEU A 9 -8.63 8.58 -8.74
C LEU A 9 -8.92 9.39 -7.48
N ALA A 10 -10.20 9.75 -7.31
CA ALA A 10 -10.64 10.61 -6.22
C ALA A 10 -10.15 10.06 -4.87
N GLY A 11 -9.39 10.87 -4.14
CA GLY A 11 -8.86 10.51 -2.81
C GLY A 11 -7.50 9.80 -2.80
N TYR A 12 -6.85 9.62 -3.96
CA TYR A 12 -5.51 9.02 -4.08
C TYR A 12 -4.49 10.03 -4.64
N VAL A 13 -3.27 10.02 -4.13
CA VAL A 13 -2.13 10.75 -4.71
C VAL A 13 -1.47 9.84 -5.76
N THR A 14 -1.58 10.22 -7.03
CA THR A 14 -1.15 9.37 -8.16
C THR A 14 0.00 9.95 -8.98
N ASP A 15 0.46 11.15 -8.65
CA ASP A 15 1.43 11.94 -9.42
C ASP A 15 2.86 11.91 -8.86
N VAL A 16 3.09 11.12 -7.80
CA VAL A 16 4.42 10.95 -7.18
C VAL A 16 4.85 9.49 -7.31
N PRO A 17 6.08 9.20 -7.81
CA PRO A 17 6.56 7.83 -7.87
C PRO A 17 6.72 7.24 -6.47
N TYR A 18 6.18 6.03 -6.29
CA TYR A 18 6.29 5.30 -5.03
C TYR A 18 7.68 4.70 -4.85
N VAL A 19 8.10 4.56 -3.58
CA VAL A 19 9.41 3.99 -3.23
C VAL A 19 9.47 2.53 -3.66
N TYR A 20 10.39 2.22 -4.58
CA TYR A 20 10.67 0.87 -5.03
C TYR A 20 11.55 0.14 -4.01
N GLY A 21 11.10 -1.00 -3.48
CA GLY A 21 11.91 -1.79 -2.57
C GLY A 21 11.13 -2.77 -1.70
N PHE A 22 11.85 -3.76 -1.20
CA PHE A 22 11.33 -4.74 -0.25
C PHE A 22 11.11 -4.12 1.14
N LYS A 23 10.01 -4.46 1.78
CA LYS A 23 9.61 -3.99 3.12
C LYS A 23 9.58 -5.17 4.10
N PRO A 24 10.69 -5.44 4.83
CA PRO A 24 10.79 -6.63 5.70
C PRO A 24 9.72 -6.71 6.78
N MET A 25 9.25 -5.55 7.27
CA MET A 25 8.23 -5.47 8.32
C MET A 25 6.86 -5.99 7.89
N LEU A 26 6.65 -6.21 6.58
CA LEU A 26 5.40 -6.77 6.05
C LEU A 26 5.44 -8.30 5.94
N ALA A 27 6.61 -8.92 6.16
CA ALA A 27 6.76 -10.35 6.07
C ALA A 27 5.96 -11.07 7.17
N PRO A 28 5.30 -12.21 6.86
CA PRO A 28 4.57 -13.00 7.85
C PRO A 28 5.41 -13.34 9.09
N ALA A 29 6.68 -13.70 8.90
CA ALA A 29 7.57 -14.03 10.02
C ALA A 29 7.82 -12.83 10.97
N TRP A 30 7.89 -11.60 10.42
CA TRP A 30 8.03 -10.40 11.23
C TRP A 30 6.76 -10.11 12.03
N LEU A 31 5.61 -10.24 11.38
CA LEU A 31 4.31 -10.02 12.02
C LEU A 31 4.06 -11.05 13.13
N ASP A 32 4.41 -12.31 12.88
CA ASP A 32 4.34 -13.38 13.88
C ASP A 32 5.23 -13.07 15.10
N LEU A 33 6.46 -12.64 14.86
CA LEU A 33 7.38 -12.26 15.94
C LEU A 33 6.79 -11.15 16.82
N VAL A 34 6.26 -10.10 16.18
CA VAL A 34 5.64 -8.98 16.92
C VAL A 34 4.40 -9.44 17.70
N ALA A 35 3.57 -10.30 17.11
CA ALA A 35 2.41 -10.87 17.79
C ALA A 35 2.81 -11.68 19.03
N VAL A 36 3.80 -12.56 18.89
CA VAL A 36 4.31 -13.39 20.01
C VAL A 36 4.90 -12.51 21.12
N LEU A 37 5.69 -11.50 20.77
CA LEU A 37 6.23 -10.54 21.74
C LEU A 37 5.12 -9.74 22.45
N GLY A 38 3.99 -9.52 21.78
CA GLY A 38 2.78 -8.93 22.36
C GLY A 38 1.88 -9.91 23.12
N GLY A 39 2.28 -11.18 23.25
CA GLY A 39 1.48 -12.21 23.95
C GLY A 39 0.30 -12.74 23.14
N VAL A 40 0.31 -12.55 21.81
CA VAL A 40 -0.76 -13.00 20.90
C VAL A 40 -0.25 -14.17 20.06
N SER A 41 -1.07 -15.21 19.91
CA SER A 41 -0.76 -16.34 19.03
C SER A 41 -0.91 -15.93 17.56
N PRO A 42 0.12 -16.04 16.72
CA PRO A 42 0.03 -15.74 15.30
C PRO A 42 -0.80 -16.81 14.54
N PRO A 43 -1.25 -16.50 13.30
CA PRO A 43 -1.89 -17.48 12.44
C PRO A 43 -1.01 -18.70 12.19
N ALA A 44 -1.62 -19.92 12.14
CA ALA A 44 -0.92 -21.12 11.76
C ALA A 44 -0.58 -21.12 10.26
N ARG A 45 0.67 -21.44 9.90
CA ARG A 45 1.16 -21.45 8.50
C ARG A 45 1.53 -22.84 7.98
N ASN A 46 1.35 -23.87 8.78
CA ASN A 46 1.73 -25.27 8.45
C ASN A 46 0.85 -25.90 7.35
N THR A 47 -0.36 -25.39 7.14
CA THR A 47 -1.31 -25.85 6.10
C THR A 47 -1.51 -24.84 4.96
N GLY A 48 -0.64 -23.85 4.87
CA GLY A 48 -0.79 -22.71 3.96
C GLY A 48 -1.41 -21.51 4.64
N PHE A 49 -1.26 -20.33 4.03
CA PHE A 49 -1.81 -19.08 4.51
C PHE A 49 -2.10 -18.13 3.34
N ALA A 50 -2.94 -17.13 3.57
CA ALA A 50 -3.24 -16.07 2.62
C ALA A 50 -2.80 -14.71 3.18
N TRP A 51 -2.10 -13.94 2.36
CA TRP A 51 -1.56 -12.62 2.70
C TRP A 51 -2.00 -11.58 1.67
N CYS A 52 -2.32 -10.37 2.10
CA CYS A 52 -2.79 -9.28 1.22
C CYS A 52 -2.11 -7.97 1.56
N ASP A 53 -1.63 -7.26 0.51
CA ASP A 53 -1.08 -5.90 0.59
C ASP A 53 -2.04 -4.89 -0.05
N LEU A 54 -2.56 -3.99 0.76
CA LEU A 54 -3.45 -2.91 0.35
C LEU A 54 -2.65 -1.65 0.03
N GLY A 55 -2.57 -1.30 -1.25
CA GLY A 55 -1.67 -0.30 -1.79
C GLY A 55 -0.27 -0.86 -2.02
N CYS A 56 -0.20 -2.01 -2.71
CA CYS A 56 1.05 -2.74 -2.91
C CYS A 56 2.05 -2.02 -3.83
N GLY A 57 1.65 -0.93 -4.48
CA GLY A 57 2.45 -0.24 -5.47
C GLY A 57 2.95 -1.19 -6.54
N GLN A 58 4.24 -1.15 -6.81
CA GLN A 58 4.89 -1.98 -7.83
C GLN A 58 5.09 -3.46 -7.42
N GLY A 59 4.52 -3.92 -6.30
CA GLY A 59 4.41 -5.32 -5.91
C GLY A 59 5.69 -6.01 -5.45
N VAL A 60 6.80 -5.27 -5.25
CA VAL A 60 8.12 -5.84 -4.93
C VAL A 60 8.08 -6.75 -3.70
N THR A 61 7.44 -6.30 -2.62
CA THR A 61 7.34 -7.08 -1.38
C THR A 61 6.52 -8.34 -1.60
N ALA A 62 5.35 -8.22 -2.25
CA ALA A 62 4.48 -9.36 -2.53
C ALA A 62 5.17 -10.42 -3.41
N ALA A 63 5.86 -10.00 -4.48
CA ALA A 63 6.56 -10.90 -5.38
C ALA A 63 7.71 -11.67 -4.67
N ILE A 64 8.53 -10.97 -3.88
CA ILE A 64 9.63 -11.60 -3.12
C ILE A 64 9.08 -12.57 -2.07
N LEU A 65 8.03 -12.17 -1.33
CA LEU A 65 7.41 -13.05 -0.34
C LEU A 65 6.78 -14.28 -0.98
N ALA A 66 6.11 -14.12 -2.11
CA ALA A 66 5.51 -15.23 -2.84
C ALA A 66 6.57 -16.24 -3.32
N ALA A 67 7.67 -15.75 -3.93
CA ALA A 67 8.77 -16.61 -4.38
C ALA A 67 9.45 -17.37 -3.23
N THR A 68 9.48 -16.78 -2.02
CA THR A 68 10.14 -17.40 -0.85
C THR A 68 9.21 -18.22 0.04
N HIS A 69 7.89 -18.19 -0.21
CA HIS A 69 6.89 -18.91 0.58
C HIS A 69 5.91 -19.67 -0.33
N PRO A 70 6.32 -20.80 -0.91
CA PRO A 70 5.52 -21.53 -1.91
C PRO A 70 4.19 -22.08 -1.38
N THR A 71 4.03 -22.21 -0.06
CA THR A 71 2.78 -22.64 0.59
C THR A 71 1.80 -21.48 0.88
N GLY A 72 2.25 -20.23 0.75
CA GLY A 72 1.42 -19.05 0.93
C GLY A 72 0.78 -18.61 -0.39
N THR A 73 -0.35 -17.92 -0.30
CA THR A 73 -0.98 -17.20 -1.43
C THR A 73 -0.91 -15.71 -1.14
N PHE A 74 -0.39 -14.94 -2.09
CA PHE A 74 -0.12 -13.52 -1.92
C PHE A 74 -0.96 -12.69 -2.87
N HIS A 75 -1.67 -11.69 -2.34
CA HIS A 75 -2.48 -10.77 -3.12
C HIS A 75 -1.98 -9.35 -2.93
N GLY A 76 -1.81 -8.62 -4.04
CA GLY A 76 -1.53 -7.19 -4.05
C GLY A 76 -2.68 -6.42 -4.68
N ILE A 77 -3.11 -5.37 -4.03
CA ILE A 77 -4.18 -4.48 -4.52
C ILE A 77 -3.61 -3.07 -4.64
N ASP A 78 -3.73 -2.47 -5.81
CA ASP A 78 -3.36 -1.08 -6.05
C ASP A 78 -4.30 -0.46 -7.08
N ALA A 79 -4.62 0.81 -6.91
CA ALA A 79 -5.53 1.52 -7.80
C ALA A 79 -4.89 1.90 -9.15
N MET A 80 -3.55 1.85 -9.26
CA MET A 80 -2.82 2.22 -10.47
C MET A 80 -2.53 1.01 -11.36
N PRO A 81 -3.14 0.89 -12.56
CA PRO A 81 -2.91 -0.25 -13.46
C PRO A 81 -1.44 -0.48 -13.81
N ALA A 82 -0.68 0.60 -14.04
CA ALA A 82 0.75 0.51 -14.36
C ALA A 82 1.58 -0.13 -13.23
N HIS A 83 1.21 0.07 -11.96
CA HIS A 83 1.85 -0.60 -10.82
C HIS A 83 1.56 -2.09 -10.85
N ILE A 84 0.32 -2.47 -11.12
CA ILE A 84 -0.11 -3.86 -11.16
C ILE A 84 0.49 -4.62 -12.34
N GLU A 85 0.59 -3.99 -13.51
CA GLU A 85 1.30 -4.56 -14.66
C GLU A 85 2.78 -4.84 -14.33
N HIS A 86 3.45 -3.89 -13.67
CA HIS A 86 4.82 -4.08 -13.20
C HIS A 86 4.91 -5.22 -12.18
N ALA A 87 4.02 -5.25 -11.19
CA ALA A 87 3.99 -6.27 -10.15
C ALA A 87 3.79 -7.68 -10.72
N ALA A 88 2.87 -7.83 -11.68
CA ALA A 88 2.60 -9.11 -12.35
C ALA A 88 3.82 -9.58 -13.17
N ARG A 89 4.49 -8.67 -13.89
CA ARG A 89 5.72 -9.00 -14.61
C ARG A 89 6.83 -9.44 -13.67
N LEU A 90 7.04 -8.70 -12.57
CA LEU A 90 8.05 -9.04 -11.56
C LEU A 90 7.80 -10.42 -10.92
N ALA A 91 6.55 -10.75 -10.62
CA ALA A 91 6.19 -12.07 -10.09
C ALA A 91 6.44 -13.18 -11.12
N GLY A 92 6.19 -12.93 -12.41
CA GLY A 92 6.53 -13.86 -13.49
C GLY A 92 8.04 -14.08 -13.62
N GLU A 93 8.84 -13.01 -13.55
CA GLU A 93 10.32 -13.09 -13.57
C GLU A 93 10.88 -13.83 -12.33
N ALA A 94 10.18 -13.76 -11.19
CA ALA A 94 10.55 -14.43 -9.95
C ALA A 94 10.02 -15.87 -9.84
N ASP A 95 9.33 -16.40 -10.86
CA ASP A 95 8.65 -17.72 -10.85
C ASP A 95 7.76 -17.89 -9.60
N ALA A 96 6.92 -16.87 -9.33
CA ALA A 96 6.03 -16.81 -8.18
C ALA A 96 4.54 -16.94 -8.59
N PRO A 97 4.06 -18.13 -9.01
CA PRO A 97 2.69 -18.31 -9.49
C PRO A 97 1.61 -18.13 -8.42
N ASN A 98 2.00 -18.08 -7.16
CA ASN A 98 1.16 -17.84 -5.99
C ASN A 98 1.00 -16.34 -5.64
N ALA A 99 1.52 -15.43 -6.49
CA ALA A 99 1.29 -13.99 -6.39
C ALA A 99 0.18 -13.55 -7.36
N HIS A 100 -0.81 -12.84 -6.85
CA HIS A 100 -1.97 -12.34 -7.60
C HIS A 100 -2.11 -10.84 -7.40
N PHE A 101 -2.25 -10.08 -8.49
CA PHE A 101 -2.33 -8.63 -8.43
C PHE A 101 -3.64 -8.11 -9.03
N HIS A 102 -4.22 -7.08 -8.41
CA HIS A 102 -5.55 -6.55 -8.76
C HIS A 102 -5.48 -5.03 -8.92
N ALA A 103 -5.70 -4.55 -10.15
CA ALA A 103 -5.79 -3.11 -10.47
C ALA A 103 -7.18 -2.60 -10.11
N THR A 104 -7.38 -2.17 -8.87
CA THR A 104 -8.68 -1.74 -8.37
C THR A 104 -8.54 -0.90 -7.11
N ASP A 105 -9.54 -0.08 -6.80
CA ASP A 105 -9.66 0.60 -5.51
C ASP A 105 -10.18 -0.33 -4.40
N PHE A 106 -10.14 0.12 -3.15
CA PHE A 106 -10.52 -0.71 -2.00
C PHE A 106 -12.03 -0.99 -1.95
N ALA A 107 -12.89 -0.11 -2.51
CA ALA A 107 -14.33 -0.32 -2.54
C ALA A 107 -14.68 -1.44 -3.51
N ALA A 108 -14.12 -1.43 -4.72
CA ALA A 108 -14.31 -2.47 -5.71
C ALA A 108 -13.60 -3.78 -5.32
N ALA A 109 -12.42 -3.72 -4.69
CA ALA A 109 -11.70 -4.89 -4.20
C ALA A 109 -12.52 -5.75 -3.24
N ARG A 110 -13.39 -5.13 -2.43
CA ARG A 110 -14.31 -5.85 -1.53
C ARG A 110 -15.28 -6.79 -2.25
N LEU A 111 -15.56 -6.54 -3.50
CA LEU A 111 -16.51 -7.30 -4.31
C LEU A 111 -15.83 -8.41 -5.12
N LEU A 112 -14.50 -8.46 -5.12
CA LEU A 112 -13.75 -9.51 -5.78
C LEU A 112 -13.88 -10.83 -5.01
N PRO A 113 -13.83 -11.98 -5.71
CA PRO A 113 -13.87 -13.30 -5.09
C PRO A 113 -12.51 -13.64 -4.44
N LEU A 114 -12.10 -12.84 -3.47
CA LEU A 114 -10.86 -13.01 -2.75
C LEU A 114 -11.04 -13.97 -1.56
N PRO A 115 -9.98 -14.69 -1.16
CA PRO A 115 -10.00 -15.49 0.06
C PRO A 115 -10.11 -14.59 1.30
N ARG A 116 -10.39 -15.20 2.44
CA ARG A 116 -10.09 -14.54 3.72
C ARG A 116 -8.60 -14.69 4.02
N PHE A 117 -8.00 -13.62 4.53
CA PHE A 117 -6.55 -13.50 4.73
C PHE A 117 -6.15 -13.77 6.18
N ASP A 118 -5.02 -14.42 6.35
CA ASP A 118 -4.34 -14.59 7.63
C ASP A 118 -3.56 -13.32 8.00
N TYR A 119 -3.08 -12.59 6.98
CA TYR A 119 -2.35 -11.33 7.12
C TYR A 119 -2.91 -10.31 6.14
N ILE A 120 -3.21 -9.11 6.62
CA ILE A 120 -3.51 -7.96 5.78
C ILE A 120 -2.54 -6.84 6.16
N VAL A 121 -1.81 -6.31 5.18
CA VAL A 121 -0.88 -5.20 5.39
C VAL A 121 -1.28 -3.99 4.56
N ALA A 122 -1.02 -2.80 5.08
CA ALA A 122 -1.19 -1.52 4.39
C ALA A 122 -0.05 -0.59 4.80
N HIS A 123 0.98 -0.50 3.96
CA HIS A 123 2.17 0.28 4.26
C HIS A 123 2.24 1.56 3.43
N GLY A 124 2.34 2.71 4.10
CA GLY A 124 2.44 3.99 3.41
C GLY A 124 1.18 4.41 2.65
N VAL A 125 0.01 3.94 3.07
CA VAL A 125 -1.28 4.24 2.42
C VAL A 125 -2.14 5.15 3.30
N TYR A 126 -2.35 4.76 4.55
CA TYR A 126 -3.38 5.34 5.42
C TYR A 126 -3.27 6.86 5.61
N SER A 127 -2.06 7.40 5.62
CA SER A 127 -1.81 8.85 5.77
C SER A 127 -2.01 9.65 4.47
N TRP A 128 -2.05 8.96 3.32
CA TRP A 128 -2.04 9.59 2.00
C TRP A 128 -3.38 9.53 1.26
N VAL A 129 -4.34 8.81 1.83
CA VAL A 129 -5.71 8.70 1.29
C VAL A 129 -6.70 9.49 2.15
N ASP A 130 -7.80 9.90 1.55
CA ASP A 130 -8.84 10.67 2.22
C ASP A 130 -9.71 9.81 3.18
N ARG A 131 -10.62 10.47 3.91
CA ARG A 131 -11.50 9.79 4.89
C ARG A 131 -12.39 8.72 4.27
N PRO A 132 -13.07 8.94 3.13
CA PRO A 132 -13.85 7.91 2.45
C PRO A 132 -13.02 6.68 2.11
N VAL A 133 -11.83 6.86 1.50
CA VAL A 133 -10.94 5.76 1.12
C VAL A 133 -10.44 4.98 2.35
N ARG A 134 -10.12 5.67 3.47
CA ARG A 134 -9.80 5.00 4.76
C ARG A 134 -10.96 4.15 5.28
N ALA A 135 -12.19 4.61 5.08
CA ALA A 135 -13.36 3.84 5.49
C ALA A 135 -13.50 2.57 4.65
N GLU A 136 -13.25 2.62 3.33
CA GLU A 136 -13.27 1.44 2.47
C GLU A 136 -12.14 0.47 2.78
N LEU A 137 -10.92 0.96 3.06
CA LEU A 137 -9.81 0.13 3.53
C LEU A 137 -10.19 -0.65 4.80
N ARG A 138 -10.80 0.03 5.79
CA ARG A 138 -11.27 -0.64 7.01
C ARG A 138 -12.35 -1.67 6.71
N ARG A 139 -13.34 -1.35 5.85
CA ARG A 139 -14.39 -2.29 5.46
C ARG A 139 -13.84 -3.51 4.72
N PHE A 140 -12.77 -3.32 3.91
CA PHE A 140 -12.08 -4.45 3.29
C PHE A 140 -11.47 -5.36 4.35
N ILE A 141 -10.74 -4.79 5.32
CA ILE A 141 -10.12 -5.55 6.43
C ILE A 141 -11.20 -6.31 7.21
N ASP A 142 -12.27 -5.64 7.62
CA ASP A 142 -13.38 -6.26 8.39
C ASP A 142 -14.02 -7.43 7.62
N GLY A 143 -14.14 -7.32 6.29
CA GLY A 143 -14.76 -8.36 5.46
C GLY A 143 -13.85 -9.53 5.10
N HIS A 144 -12.53 -9.31 5.03
CA HIS A 144 -11.59 -10.30 4.48
C HIS A 144 -10.57 -10.83 5.48
N LEU A 145 -10.47 -10.28 6.69
CA LEU A 145 -9.59 -10.83 7.71
C LEU A 145 -10.20 -12.10 8.31
N LYS A 146 -9.40 -13.14 8.47
CA LYS A 146 -9.78 -14.33 9.25
C LYS A 146 -9.85 -14.00 10.74
N SER A 147 -10.64 -14.75 11.49
CA SER A 147 -10.55 -14.72 12.95
C SER A 147 -9.15 -15.16 13.39
N GLY A 148 -8.50 -14.38 14.26
CA GLY A 148 -7.09 -14.58 14.64
C GLY A 148 -6.06 -14.13 13.62
N GLY A 149 -6.48 -13.54 12.51
CA GLY A 149 -5.57 -12.93 11.53
C GLY A 149 -4.90 -11.66 12.04
N LEU A 150 -3.77 -11.29 11.44
CA LEU A 150 -2.99 -10.12 11.81
C LEU A 150 -3.15 -8.99 10.80
N VAL A 151 -3.21 -7.76 11.30
CA VAL A 151 -3.25 -6.54 10.47
C VAL A 151 -2.06 -5.66 10.79
N TYR A 152 -1.37 -5.21 9.74
CA TYR A 152 -0.34 -4.17 9.83
C TYR A 152 -0.80 -2.93 9.08
N VAL A 153 -0.82 -1.79 9.76
CA VAL A 153 -1.08 -0.49 9.12
C VAL A 153 -0.02 0.50 9.56
N SER A 154 0.75 1.05 8.61
CA SER A 154 1.62 2.17 8.91
C SER A 154 0.94 3.50 8.63
N TYR A 155 1.16 4.46 9.49
CA TYR A 155 0.66 5.82 9.33
C TYR A 155 1.56 6.85 10.03
N ASN A 156 1.49 8.07 9.55
CA ASN A 156 2.21 9.19 10.13
C ASN A 156 1.46 9.68 11.37
N ALA A 157 2.11 9.67 12.53
CA ALA A 157 1.50 10.05 13.79
C ALA A 157 2.33 11.08 14.55
N LEU A 158 1.65 11.91 15.34
CA LEU A 158 2.29 12.78 16.33
C LEU A 158 2.62 11.96 17.59
N PRO A 159 3.74 12.25 18.28
CA PRO A 159 4.69 13.35 18.05
C PRO A 159 5.77 13.05 16.99
N GLY A 160 5.83 11.86 16.39
CA GLY A 160 6.89 11.47 15.45
C GLY A 160 7.06 12.44 14.26
N TRP A 161 5.96 12.98 13.75
CA TRP A 161 5.94 13.94 12.64
C TRP A 161 6.03 15.42 13.06
N THR A 162 6.21 15.72 14.33
CA THR A 162 6.22 17.11 14.83
C THR A 162 7.32 17.94 14.17
N GLY A 163 8.48 17.36 13.91
CA GLY A 163 9.61 18.06 13.28
C GLY A 163 9.34 18.46 11.83
N ASP A 164 8.55 17.67 11.10
CA ASP A 164 8.28 17.88 9.68
C ASP A 164 7.06 18.76 9.41
N LEU A 165 6.15 18.91 10.40
CA LEU A 165 4.91 19.67 10.24
C LEU A 165 5.11 21.13 9.83
N PRO A 166 6.03 21.92 10.42
CA PRO A 166 6.24 23.30 10.02
C PRO A 166 6.72 23.42 8.57
N PHE A 167 7.60 22.52 8.13
CA PHE A 167 8.07 22.46 6.76
C PHE A 167 6.95 22.06 5.81
N GLN A 168 6.18 21.05 6.14
CA GLN A 168 5.04 20.61 5.34
C GLN A 168 3.99 21.72 5.21
N HIS A 169 3.69 22.44 6.31
CA HIS A 169 2.75 23.56 6.29
C HIS A 169 3.25 24.67 5.36
N LEU A 170 4.51 25.07 5.50
CA LEU A 170 5.12 26.09 4.66
C LEU A 170 5.09 25.71 3.17
N VAL A 171 5.44 24.47 2.82
CA VAL A 171 5.37 24.00 1.43
C VAL A 171 3.93 24.08 0.92
N ARG A 172 2.95 23.65 1.70
CA ARG A 172 1.52 23.74 1.32
C ARG A 172 1.08 25.16 1.01
N GLU A 173 1.44 26.13 1.86
CA GLU A 173 1.12 27.55 1.63
C GLU A 173 1.79 28.08 0.34
N LEU A 174 3.07 27.72 0.12
CA LEU A 174 3.81 28.17 -1.06
C LEU A 174 3.29 27.60 -2.38
N VAL A 175 2.67 26.42 -2.35
CA VAL A 175 2.19 25.73 -3.57
C VAL A 175 0.68 25.82 -3.77
N ALA A 176 -0.07 26.44 -2.84
CA ALA A 176 -1.53 26.44 -2.83
C ALA A 176 -2.13 26.88 -4.18
N ASP A 177 -1.58 27.95 -4.76
CA ASP A 177 -2.07 28.57 -5.99
C ASP A 177 -1.22 28.23 -7.23
N LEU A 178 -0.21 27.32 -7.09
CA LEU A 178 0.65 26.98 -8.21
C LEU A 178 0.02 25.90 -9.10
N PRO A 179 0.05 26.08 -10.43
CA PRO A 179 -0.40 25.03 -11.37
C PRO A 179 0.60 23.89 -11.46
N GLY A 180 0.13 22.73 -11.91
CA GLY A 180 0.98 21.57 -12.17
C GLY A 180 0.80 20.43 -11.16
N ASN A 181 1.55 19.36 -11.36
CA ASN A 181 1.57 18.21 -10.47
C ASN A 181 2.43 18.48 -9.22
N SER A 182 2.40 17.57 -8.24
CA SER A 182 3.11 17.72 -6.95
C SER A 182 4.60 17.98 -7.12
N ALA A 183 5.27 17.32 -8.05
CA ALA A 183 6.70 17.51 -8.30
C ALA A 183 7.01 18.91 -8.86
N ALA A 184 6.23 19.38 -9.83
CA ALA A 184 6.40 20.71 -10.43
C ALA A 184 6.13 21.81 -9.40
N ARG A 185 5.08 21.68 -8.59
CA ARG A 185 4.75 22.62 -7.50
C ARG A 185 5.87 22.66 -6.45
N PHE A 186 6.39 21.51 -6.04
CA PHE A 186 7.49 21.47 -5.08
C PHE A 186 8.76 22.10 -5.63
N ALA A 187 9.13 21.84 -6.91
CA ALA A 187 10.28 22.46 -7.56
C ALA A 187 10.13 23.99 -7.63
N ALA A 188 8.94 24.49 -7.96
CA ALA A 188 8.66 25.94 -8.00
C ALA A 188 8.77 26.58 -6.59
N ALA A 189 8.26 25.92 -5.54
CA ALA A 189 8.40 26.39 -4.16
C ALA A 189 9.87 26.40 -3.69
N ALA A 190 10.68 25.42 -4.10
CA ALA A 190 12.10 25.38 -3.80
C ALA A 190 12.89 26.49 -4.49
N ALA A 191 12.57 26.79 -5.75
CA ALA A 191 13.21 27.84 -6.53
C ALA A 191 12.89 29.27 -6.01
N ALA A 192 11.73 29.47 -5.41
CA ALA A 192 11.32 30.78 -4.85
C ALA A 192 12.11 31.18 -3.57
N ARG A 193 13.02 30.31 -3.08
CA ARG A 193 13.84 30.56 -1.89
C ARG A 193 15.34 30.86 -2.18
N GLY A 194 15.74 30.82 -3.43
CA GLY A 194 17.08 31.27 -3.89
C GLY A 194 17.05 32.69 -4.37
#